data_19cc0c85a01ae80224e54c247bbce8b6
#
_entry.id   19cc0c85a01ae80224e54c247bbce8b6
#
_cell.length_a   1.000
_cell.length_b   1.000
_cell.length_c   1.000
_cell.angle_alpha   90.00
_cell.angle_beta   90.00
_cell.angle_gamma   90.00
#
_symmetry.space_group_name_H-M   'P 1'
#
loop_
_entity.id
_entity.type
_entity.pdbx_description
1 polymer ?
#
loop_
_entity_poly.entity_id
_entity_poly.type
_entity_poly.pdbx_seq_one_letter_code
_entity_poly.pdbx_strand_id
1 'polypeptide(L)'
;MRRALAAILAAVVAVVLAGCGEKQESVTGAKSSVQQLTLMLDWFPNADHVGIYQALAEDDFAKADLDVHVQVPSDPATPLKLLAAGKVDAAISYEPEVLLARDQGLPLVSVAAIVQRPLTSIVSVGSKHIKTPAQLRGKRVGDAGISYQHAYLDTILAEAGVPATSVKEINVGANLVPAMLSGRVDATLGAYWNYEAIQLAQLHKHPNVIHVEDVGVPTYDELVVVVRKSTIVNHPDVVRRFVQALARGYEATRRDPQEAVANLVRASSGLDPKLQLASVRATLSSFFPSNPSEPWGWQNPTEWNAYGQWMLNHHLISDPNAVLDASTNELLAGQGL
;
A
#
# COMPACT_ATOMS: atom_id res chain seq x y z
N MET A 1 -13.41 34.21 81.91
CA MET A 1 -13.42 33.26 80.78
C MET A 1 -14.41 33.58 79.64
N ARG A 2 -15.22 34.64 79.70
CA ARG A 2 -16.22 35.01 78.68
C ARG A 2 -15.76 36.09 77.68
N ARG A 3 -14.59 36.71 77.85
CA ARG A 3 -14.05 37.77 76.97
C ARG A 3 -12.96 37.27 75.97
N ALA A 4 -12.46 36.06 76.17
CA ALA A 4 -11.45 35.51 75.27
C ALA A 4 -12.06 34.71 74.07
N LEU A 5 -13.33 34.31 74.15
CA LEU A 5 -14.00 33.58 73.07
C LEU A 5 -14.54 34.53 71.97
N ALA A 6 -14.81 35.78 72.27
CA ALA A 6 -15.34 36.74 71.26
C ALA A 6 -14.27 37.29 70.31
N ALA A 7 -12.99 37.29 70.69
CA ALA A 7 -11.89 37.76 69.85
C ALA A 7 -11.41 36.71 68.84
N ILE A 8 -11.67 35.44 69.06
CA ILE A 8 -11.28 34.33 68.15
C ILE A 8 -12.30 34.17 67.01
N LEU A 9 -13.57 34.49 67.26
CA LEU A 9 -14.63 34.37 66.23
C LEU A 9 -14.56 35.54 65.19
N ALA A 10 -14.02 36.70 65.56
CA ALA A 10 -13.87 37.85 64.65
C ALA A 10 -12.66 37.68 63.69
N ALA A 11 -11.62 36.91 64.07
CA ALA A 11 -10.45 36.66 63.23
C ALA A 11 -10.68 35.57 62.15
N VAL A 12 -11.67 34.69 62.32
CA VAL A 12 -11.99 33.60 61.34
C VAL A 12 -12.88 34.08 60.20
N VAL A 13 -13.67 35.18 60.40
CA VAL A 13 -14.54 35.74 59.35
C VAL A 13 -13.79 36.66 58.39
N ALA A 14 -12.63 37.18 58.76
CA ALA A 14 -11.84 38.11 57.90
C ALA A 14 -10.95 37.37 56.86
N VAL A 15 -10.78 36.03 56.94
CA VAL A 15 -9.93 35.23 56.04
C VAL A 15 -10.71 34.63 54.88
N VAL A 16 -12.05 34.69 54.87
CA VAL A 16 -12.90 34.04 53.85
C VAL A 16 -13.26 35.00 52.70
N LEU A 17 -12.87 36.30 52.74
CA LEU A 17 -13.24 37.31 51.73
C LEU A 17 -12.09 37.76 50.82
N ALA A 18 -10.92 37.11 50.89
CA ALA A 18 -9.77 37.45 50.02
C ALA A 18 -9.40 36.37 48.97
N GLY A 19 -10.35 35.51 48.61
CA GLY A 19 -10.13 34.37 47.72
C GLY A 19 -10.92 34.41 46.42
N CYS A 20 -11.19 35.55 45.84
CA CYS A 20 -11.56 35.66 44.42
C CYS A 20 -10.32 36.00 43.58
N GLY A 21 -9.36 35.11 43.54
CA GLY A 21 -8.36 35.02 42.49
C GLY A 21 -9.02 34.38 41.30
N GLU A 22 -9.24 35.12 40.24
CA GLU A 22 -9.52 34.61 38.91
C GLU A 22 -8.49 33.54 38.59
N LYS A 23 -8.92 32.23 38.57
CA LYS A 23 -8.14 31.20 37.97
C LYS A 23 -8.06 31.55 36.47
N GLN A 24 -6.94 32.17 36.06
CA GLN A 24 -6.51 32.06 34.69
C GLN A 24 -6.38 30.55 34.43
N GLU A 25 -7.39 29.99 33.79
CA GLU A 25 -7.21 28.73 33.11
C GLU A 25 -6.12 28.98 32.07
N SER A 26 -4.90 28.57 32.38
CA SER A 26 -3.89 28.36 31.35
C SER A 26 -4.50 27.43 30.35
N VAL A 27 -4.88 27.94 29.19
CA VAL A 27 -5.14 27.16 28.01
C VAL A 27 -3.78 26.54 27.67
N THR A 28 -3.43 25.48 28.39
CA THR A 28 -2.44 24.51 27.94
C THR A 28 -3.07 23.92 26.70
N GLY A 29 -2.71 24.48 25.54
CA GLY A 29 -2.97 23.84 24.28
C GLY A 29 -2.56 22.39 24.46
N ALA A 30 -3.50 21.45 24.34
CA ALA A 30 -3.22 20.04 24.38
C ALA A 30 -2.08 19.84 23.38
N LYS A 31 -0.87 19.50 23.87
CA LYS A 31 0.20 19.02 23.01
C LYS A 31 -0.42 17.84 22.28
N SER A 32 -0.63 18.00 20.97
CA SER A 32 -0.99 16.87 20.13
C SER A 32 -0.02 15.75 20.46
N SER A 33 -0.52 14.67 21.06
CA SER A 33 0.34 13.53 21.32
C SER A 33 0.67 12.90 19.97
N VAL A 34 1.96 12.82 19.65
CA VAL A 34 2.43 12.14 18.44
C VAL A 34 1.80 10.74 18.39
N GLN A 35 1.06 10.49 17.33
CA GLN A 35 0.36 9.22 17.16
C GLN A 35 1.29 8.21 16.51
N GLN A 36 1.54 7.08 17.18
CA GLN A 36 2.28 5.97 16.57
C GLN A 36 1.42 5.25 15.53
N LEU A 37 2.02 4.89 14.41
CA LEU A 37 1.38 4.16 13.33
C LEU A 37 2.36 3.15 12.74
N THR A 38 1.97 1.88 12.69
CA THR A 38 2.74 0.82 12.05
C THR A 38 2.21 0.59 10.63
N LEU A 39 3.08 0.82 9.63
CA LEU A 39 2.82 0.53 8.22
C LEU A 39 3.52 -0.75 7.82
N MET A 40 2.76 -1.78 7.42
CA MET A 40 3.28 -3.00 6.83
C MET A 40 3.41 -2.84 5.33
N LEU A 41 4.58 -3.09 4.76
CA LEU A 41 4.75 -3.18 3.30
C LEU A 41 4.14 -4.49 2.77
N ASP A 42 3.93 -4.56 1.46
CA ASP A 42 3.52 -5.78 0.73
C ASP A 42 4.72 -6.68 0.42
N TRP A 43 5.88 -6.08 0.25
CA TRP A 43 7.12 -6.71 -0.21
C TRP A 43 8.34 -6.15 0.53
N PHE A 44 9.56 -6.63 0.17
CA PHE A 44 10.77 -5.92 0.62
C PHE A 44 10.84 -4.52 0.00
N PRO A 45 11.52 -3.56 0.67
CA PRO A 45 11.66 -2.20 0.16
C PRO A 45 12.19 -2.17 -1.26
N ASN A 46 11.52 -1.43 -2.13
CA ASN A 46 11.87 -1.30 -3.54
C ASN A 46 11.40 0.04 -4.10
N ALA A 47 11.58 0.25 -5.39
CA ALA A 47 11.26 1.49 -6.10
C ALA A 47 9.80 1.95 -5.94
N ASP A 48 8.85 1.03 -5.76
CA ASP A 48 7.43 1.38 -5.65
C ASP A 48 7.10 1.96 -4.28
N HIS A 49 7.95 1.72 -3.25
CA HIS A 49 7.86 2.31 -1.92
C HIS A 49 8.62 3.65 -1.78
N VAL A 50 9.21 4.15 -2.84
CA VAL A 50 10.13 5.31 -2.80
C VAL A 50 9.54 6.52 -2.09
N GLY A 51 8.26 6.84 -2.32
CA GLY A 51 7.58 7.97 -1.69
C GLY A 51 7.38 7.81 -0.19
N ILE A 52 7.26 6.58 0.32
CA ILE A 52 7.19 6.29 1.76
C ILE A 52 8.51 6.69 2.43
N TYR A 53 9.64 6.25 1.86
CA TYR A 53 10.96 6.56 2.39
C TYR A 53 11.36 8.02 2.19
N GLN A 54 10.85 8.66 1.14
CA GLN A 54 11.00 10.09 0.93
C GLN A 54 10.23 10.88 1.99
N ALA A 55 8.99 10.52 2.30
CA ALA A 55 8.20 11.15 3.35
C ALA A 55 8.85 10.99 4.75
N LEU A 56 9.46 9.84 5.02
CA LEU A 56 10.24 9.62 6.24
C LEU A 56 11.47 10.53 6.30
N ALA A 57 12.22 10.63 5.20
CA ALA A 57 13.46 11.41 5.13
C ALA A 57 13.23 12.92 5.23
N GLU A 58 12.07 13.41 4.77
CA GLU A 58 11.66 14.82 4.87
C GLU A 58 10.87 15.12 6.17
N ASP A 59 10.76 14.18 7.10
CA ASP A 59 9.96 14.31 8.33
C ASP A 59 8.47 14.62 8.09
N ASP A 60 7.92 14.25 6.94
CA ASP A 60 6.55 14.59 6.57
C ASP A 60 5.51 13.96 7.50
N PHE A 61 5.79 12.75 7.99
CA PHE A 61 4.95 12.12 9.01
C PHE A 61 5.06 12.85 10.35
N ALA A 62 6.28 13.18 10.79
CA ALA A 62 6.50 13.91 12.04
C ALA A 62 5.85 15.31 12.02
N LYS A 63 5.93 16.04 10.89
CA LYS A 63 5.21 17.31 10.67
C LYS A 63 3.68 17.16 10.71
N ALA A 64 3.19 15.94 10.53
CA ALA A 64 1.76 15.59 10.64
C ALA A 64 1.42 15.00 12.02
N ASP A 65 2.26 15.16 13.05
CA ASP A 65 2.12 14.56 14.38
C ASP A 65 1.95 13.03 14.35
N LEU A 66 2.68 12.36 13.43
CA LEU A 66 2.70 10.89 13.28
C LEU A 66 4.13 10.38 13.47
N ASP A 67 4.26 9.26 14.20
CA ASP A 67 5.47 8.46 14.31
C ASP A 67 5.24 7.14 13.56
N VAL A 68 5.70 7.07 12.31
CA VAL A 68 5.43 5.96 11.39
C VAL A 68 6.56 4.95 11.39
N HIS A 69 6.24 3.72 11.78
CA HIS A 69 7.16 2.58 11.76
C HIS A 69 6.85 1.67 10.58
N VAL A 70 7.77 1.61 9.62
CA VAL A 70 7.65 0.72 8.45
C VAL A 70 8.14 -0.68 8.82
N GLN A 71 7.30 -1.69 8.54
CA GLN A 71 7.63 -3.10 8.70
C GLN A 71 7.64 -3.81 7.35
N VAL A 72 8.56 -4.76 7.21
CA VAL A 72 8.70 -5.60 6.01
C VAL A 72 8.10 -6.96 6.30
N PRO A 73 7.20 -7.49 5.46
CA PRO A 73 6.61 -8.80 5.69
C PRO A 73 7.66 -9.91 5.50
N SER A 74 7.56 -10.94 6.32
CA SER A 74 8.35 -12.17 6.14
C SER A 74 7.81 -13.07 5.03
N ASP A 75 6.54 -12.88 4.67
CA ASP A 75 5.80 -13.60 3.64
C ASP A 75 4.82 -12.61 2.98
N PRO A 76 4.87 -12.43 1.64
CA PRO A 76 4.03 -11.47 0.92
C PRO A 76 2.52 -11.77 1.02
N ALA A 77 2.10 -12.96 1.42
CA ALA A 77 0.69 -13.32 1.62
C ALA A 77 0.13 -12.90 3.00
N THR A 78 0.89 -12.16 3.84
CA THR A 78 0.49 -11.90 5.23
C THR A 78 0.02 -10.47 5.54
N PRO A 79 0.33 -9.41 4.80
CA PRO A 79 0.06 -8.03 5.21
C PRO A 79 -1.39 -7.76 5.61
N LEU A 80 -2.37 -8.11 4.75
CA LEU A 80 -3.78 -7.90 5.06
C LEU A 80 -4.30 -8.73 6.24
N LYS A 81 -3.75 -9.92 6.46
CA LYS A 81 -4.09 -10.77 7.62
C LYS A 81 -3.62 -10.11 8.92
N LEU A 82 -2.42 -9.53 8.93
CA LEU A 82 -1.88 -8.81 10.08
C LEU A 82 -2.67 -7.51 10.33
N LEU A 83 -3.05 -6.80 9.28
CA LEU A 83 -3.90 -5.61 9.37
C LEU A 83 -5.28 -5.96 9.95
N ALA A 84 -5.95 -6.99 9.42
CA ALA A 84 -7.25 -7.44 9.91
C ALA A 84 -7.21 -7.88 11.38
N ALA A 85 -6.11 -8.52 11.79
CA ALA A 85 -5.87 -8.93 13.17
C ALA A 85 -5.48 -7.78 14.12
N GLY A 86 -5.36 -6.53 13.62
CA GLY A 86 -4.97 -5.37 14.42
C GLY A 86 -3.51 -5.39 14.88
N LYS A 87 -2.65 -6.13 14.20
CA LYS A 87 -1.20 -6.21 14.51
C LYS A 87 -0.41 -5.06 13.88
N VAL A 88 -0.97 -4.45 12.87
CA VAL A 88 -0.47 -3.24 12.20
C VAL A 88 -1.64 -2.28 11.97
N ASP A 89 -1.37 -1.01 11.73
CA ASP A 89 -2.38 0.04 11.62
C ASP A 89 -2.79 0.30 10.18
N ALA A 90 -1.83 0.19 9.26
CA ALA A 90 -2.01 0.27 7.82
C ALA A 90 -1.15 -0.80 7.12
N ALA A 91 -1.53 -1.16 5.92
CA ALA A 91 -0.75 -2.06 5.06
C ALA A 91 -0.77 -1.58 3.61
N ILE A 92 0.33 -1.82 2.91
CA ILE A 92 0.35 -1.79 1.45
C ILE A 92 -0.15 -3.15 0.97
N SER A 93 -1.01 -3.14 -0.03
CA SER A 93 -1.56 -4.34 -0.67
C SER A 93 -2.00 -4.03 -2.10
N TYR A 94 -2.81 -4.89 -2.68
CA TYR A 94 -3.25 -4.86 -4.07
C TYR A 94 -4.78 -4.79 -4.12
N GLU A 95 -5.36 -4.08 -5.08
CA GLU A 95 -6.82 -4.02 -5.24
C GLU A 95 -7.47 -5.42 -5.26
N PRO A 96 -6.98 -6.42 -6.05
CA PRO A 96 -7.54 -7.78 -6.03
C PRO A 96 -7.50 -8.42 -4.65
N GLU A 97 -6.44 -8.21 -3.87
CA GLU A 97 -6.32 -8.80 -2.54
C GLU A 97 -7.27 -8.16 -1.52
N VAL A 98 -7.51 -6.85 -1.64
CA VAL A 98 -8.52 -6.15 -0.84
C VAL A 98 -9.91 -6.74 -1.09
N LEU A 99 -10.28 -6.94 -2.36
CA LEU A 99 -11.58 -7.51 -2.72
C LEU A 99 -11.72 -8.97 -2.24
N LEU A 100 -10.69 -9.79 -2.38
CA LEU A 100 -10.67 -11.16 -1.84
C LEU A 100 -10.77 -11.20 -0.32
N ALA A 101 -10.09 -10.31 0.39
CA ALA A 101 -10.18 -10.21 1.84
C ALA A 101 -11.59 -9.81 2.29
N ARG A 102 -12.23 -8.89 1.55
CA ARG A 102 -13.60 -8.45 1.82
C ARG A 102 -14.64 -9.53 1.51
N ASP A 103 -14.44 -10.33 0.46
CA ASP A 103 -15.27 -11.51 0.16
C ASP A 103 -15.24 -12.54 1.31
N GLN A 104 -14.15 -12.58 2.06
CA GLN A 104 -14.00 -13.38 3.28
C GLN A 104 -14.57 -12.69 4.54
N GLY A 105 -15.24 -11.54 4.39
CA GLY A 105 -15.86 -10.78 5.47
C GLY A 105 -14.90 -9.89 6.28
N LEU A 106 -13.67 -9.67 5.82
CA LEU A 106 -12.74 -8.77 6.51
C LEU A 106 -13.06 -7.30 6.19
N PRO A 107 -13.32 -6.45 7.21
CA PRO A 107 -13.74 -5.07 7.01
C PRO A 107 -12.54 -4.15 6.71
N LEU A 108 -11.91 -4.36 5.57
CA LEU A 108 -10.77 -3.59 5.08
C LEU A 108 -11.22 -2.60 4.02
N VAL A 109 -10.53 -1.44 3.94
CA VAL A 109 -10.83 -0.37 2.99
C VAL A 109 -9.53 0.20 2.45
N SER A 110 -9.43 0.35 1.14
CA SER A 110 -8.37 1.09 0.48
C SER A 110 -8.62 2.60 0.62
N VAL A 111 -7.61 3.35 1.03
CA VAL A 111 -7.70 4.80 1.30
C VAL A 111 -6.84 5.66 0.39
N ALA A 112 -5.98 5.05 -0.41
CA ALA A 112 -5.21 5.72 -1.46
C ALA A 112 -4.59 4.69 -2.42
N ALA A 113 -4.53 5.00 -3.71
CA ALA A 113 -3.73 4.27 -4.68
C ALA A 113 -2.31 4.82 -4.74
N ILE A 114 -1.31 3.96 -4.57
CA ILE A 114 0.10 4.29 -4.78
C ILE A 114 0.47 4.12 -6.24
N VAL A 115 0.05 3.00 -6.85
CA VAL A 115 0.29 2.69 -8.27
C VAL A 115 -1.04 2.41 -8.93
N GLN A 116 -1.43 3.28 -9.87
CA GLN A 116 -2.78 3.36 -10.44
C GLN A 116 -2.94 2.57 -11.73
N ARG A 117 -2.14 1.54 -11.93
CA ARG A 117 -2.26 0.60 -13.06
C ARG A 117 -1.51 -0.69 -12.75
N PRO A 118 -1.81 -1.79 -13.45
CA PRO A 118 -1.11 -3.05 -13.25
C PRO A 118 0.40 -2.94 -13.50
N LEU A 119 1.19 -3.46 -12.59
CA LEU A 119 2.63 -3.74 -12.75
C LEU A 119 2.84 -5.24 -12.97
N THR A 120 1.96 -6.04 -12.39
CA THR A 120 1.93 -7.49 -12.51
C THR A 120 1.99 -7.92 -13.96
N SER A 121 2.93 -8.82 -14.25
CA SER A 121 3.17 -9.31 -15.61
C SER A 121 3.57 -10.78 -15.57
N ILE A 122 3.44 -11.45 -16.71
CA ILE A 122 4.13 -12.73 -16.93
C ILE A 122 5.49 -12.38 -17.53
N VAL A 123 6.55 -12.66 -16.77
CA VAL A 123 7.93 -12.36 -17.18
C VAL A 123 8.71 -13.66 -17.38
N SER A 124 9.52 -13.71 -18.43
CA SER A 124 10.44 -14.81 -18.69
C SER A 124 11.78 -14.30 -19.18
N VAL A 125 12.86 -15.06 -18.96
CA VAL A 125 14.14 -14.76 -19.63
C VAL A 125 14.01 -14.96 -21.14
N GLY A 126 14.67 -14.11 -21.95
CA GLY A 126 14.52 -14.07 -23.41
C GLY A 126 14.76 -15.40 -24.11
N SER A 127 15.68 -16.21 -23.61
CA SER A 127 15.98 -17.55 -24.14
C SER A 127 14.83 -18.56 -24.04
N LYS A 128 13.77 -18.26 -23.25
CA LYS A 128 12.57 -19.09 -23.15
C LYS A 128 11.57 -18.83 -24.27
N HIS A 129 11.68 -17.68 -24.95
CA HIS A 129 10.82 -17.27 -26.08
C HIS A 129 9.32 -17.28 -25.75
N ILE A 130 8.95 -17.00 -24.49
CA ILE A 130 7.55 -16.91 -24.03
C ILE A 130 7.09 -15.48 -24.21
N LYS A 131 6.32 -15.21 -25.28
CA LYS A 131 5.83 -13.87 -25.66
C LYS A 131 4.30 -13.77 -25.65
N THR A 132 3.62 -14.91 -25.53
CA THR A 132 2.16 -15.00 -25.46
C THR A 132 1.74 -16.04 -24.43
N PRO A 133 0.54 -15.95 -23.83
CA PRO A 133 0.05 -16.95 -22.90
C PRO A 133 -0.03 -18.36 -23.49
N ALA A 134 -0.30 -18.50 -24.80
CA ALA A 134 -0.33 -19.80 -25.48
C ALA A 134 0.99 -20.57 -25.37
N GLN A 135 2.12 -19.86 -25.25
CA GLN A 135 3.45 -20.47 -25.12
C GLN A 135 3.77 -20.97 -23.70
N LEU A 136 2.86 -20.76 -22.74
CA LEU A 136 2.97 -21.34 -21.41
C LEU A 136 2.61 -22.83 -21.36
N ARG A 137 1.97 -23.37 -22.39
CA ARG A 137 1.64 -24.81 -22.46
C ARG A 137 2.89 -25.66 -22.23
N GLY A 138 2.82 -26.58 -21.26
CA GLY A 138 3.92 -27.47 -20.86
C GLY A 138 5.04 -26.76 -20.07
N LYS A 139 4.84 -25.52 -19.63
CA LYS A 139 5.85 -24.75 -18.89
C LYS A 139 5.60 -24.80 -17.39
N ARG A 140 6.66 -24.43 -16.65
CA ARG A 140 6.63 -24.17 -15.21
C ARG A 140 6.50 -22.66 -15.02
N VAL A 141 5.42 -22.23 -14.38
CA VAL A 141 5.18 -20.82 -14.05
C VAL A 141 5.36 -20.65 -12.54
N GLY A 142 6.23 -19.75 -12.15
CA GLY A 142 6.44 -19.38 -10.75
C GLY A 142 5.49 -18.25 -10.34
N ASP A 143 5.09 -18.25 -9.07
CA ASP A 143 4.31 -17.18 -8.45
C ASP A 143 4.87 -16.84 -7.06
N ALA A 144 4.41 -15.74 -6.47
CA ALA A 144 4.82 -15.31 -5.14
C ALA A 144 3.97 -15.92 -4.01
N GLY A 145 2.94 -16.70 -4.33
CA GLY A 145 2.00 -17.27 -3.37
C GLY A 145 0.95 -16.28 -2.88
N ILE A 146 0.78 -15.15 -3.56
CA ILE A 146 -0.25 -14.16 -3.26
C ILE A 146 -1.59 -14.67 -3.82
N SER A 147 -2.66 -14.49 -3.06
CA SER A 147 -3.94 -15.19 -3.26
C SER A 147 -4.57 -15.05 -4.65
N TYR A 148 -4.43 -13.88 -5.31
CA TYR A 148 -5.03 -13.63 -6.62
C TYR A 148 -4.22 -14.20 -7.80
N GLN A 149 -2.93 -14.51 -7.62
CA GLN A 149 -2.04 -14.88 -8.74
C GLN A 149 -2.44 -16.19 -9.43
N HIS A 150 -2.85 -17.18 -8.65
CA HIS A 150 -3.38 -18.43 -9.21
C HIS A 150 -4.61 -18.19 -10.10
N ALA A 151 -5.56 -17.40 -9.61
CA ALA A 151 -6.77 -17.06 -10.34
C ALA A 151 -6.49 -16.25 -11.63
N TYR A 152 -5.52 -15.37 -11.60
CA TYR A 152 -5.06 -14.66 -12.79
C TYR A 152 -4.48 -15.63 -13.84
N LEU A 153 -3.62 -16.55 -13.37
CA LEU A 153 -3.02 -17.53 -14.28
C LEU A 153 -4.11 -18.36 -14.96
N ASP A 154 -5.07 -18.85 -14.21
CA ASP A 154 -6.17 -19.66 -14.74
C ASP A 154 -7.01 -18.86 -15.76
N THR A 155 -7.35 -17.59 -15.44
CA THR A 155 -8.08 -16.72 -16.36
C THR A 155 -7.30 -16.47 -17.66
N ILE A 156 -6.03 -16.09 -17.54
CA ILE A 156 -5.16 -15.80 -18.70
C ILE A 156 -5.00 -17.06 -19.57
N LEU A 157 -4.85 -18.24 -18.96
CA LEU A 157 -4.73 -19.50 -19.69
C LEU A 157 -6.04 -19.87 -20.38
N ALA A 158 -7.19 -19.67 -19.73
CA ALA A 158 -8.51 -19.91 -20.30
C ALA A 158 -8.77 -19.03 -21.52
N GLU A 159 -8.51 -17.72 -21.42
CA GLU A 159 -8.60 -16.76 -22.54
C GLU A 159 -7.71 -17.14 -23.72
N ALA A 160 -6.53 -17.71 -23.43
CA ALA A 160 -5.59 -18.18 -24.47
C ALA A 160 -5.90 -19.58 -25.00
N GLY A 161 -6.95 -20.24 -24.54
CA GLY A 161 -7.29 -21.63 -24.92
C GLY A 161 -6.25 -22.65 -24.46
N VAL A 162 -5.55 -22.38 -23.37
CA VAL A 162 -4.54 -23.28 -22.77
C VAL A 162 -5.15 -23.98 -21.56
N PRO A 163 -5.23 -25.31 -21.54
CA PRO A 163 -5.69 -26.02 -20.35
C PRO A 163 -4.78 -25.73 -19.15
N ALA A 164 -5.32 -25.29 -18.01
CA ALA A 164 -4.56 -25.01 -16.79
C ALA A 164 -3.71 -26.23 -16.37
N THR A 165 -4.24 -27.44 -16.54
CA THR A 165 -3.53 -28.72 -16.25
C THR A 165 -2.28 -28.93 -17.09
N SER A 166 -2.08 -28.16 -18.18
CA SER A 166 -0.88 -28.22 -19.02
C SER A 166 0.25 -27.31 -18.51
N VAL A 167 -0.01 -26.49 -17.48
CA VAL A 167 0.97 -25.60 -16.86
C VAL A 167 1.26 -26.09 -15.44
N LYS A 168 2.53 -26.09 -15.06
CA LYS A 168 2.92 -26.43 -13.69
C LYS A 168 3.19 -25.14 -12.91
N GLU A 169 2.27 -24.77 -12.06
CA GLU A 169 2.43 -23.65 -11.12
C GLU A 169 3.36 -24.02 -9.96
N ILE A 170 4.25 -23.13 -9.57
CA ILE A 170 5.25 -23.35 -8.52
C ILE A 170 5.38 -22.09 -7.67
N ASN A 171 4.94 -22.16 -6.42
CA ASN A 171 5.22 -21.08 -5.48
C ASN A 171 6.73 -20.96 -5.24
N VAL A 172 7.28 -19.79 -5.53
CA VAL A 172 8.69 -19.44 -5.34
C VAL A 172 8.87 -18.32 -4.31
N GLY A 173 7.76 -17.82 -3.73
CA GLY A 173 7.77 -16.68 -2.81
C GLY A 173 8.43 -15.46 -3.43
N ALA A 174 9.22 -14.74 -2.65
CA ALA A 174 9.95 -13.56 -3.11
C ALA A 174 11.11 -13.84 -4.10
N ASN A 175 11.35 -15.11 -4.48
CA ASN A 175 12.51 -15.49 -5.31
C ASN A 175 12.18 -15.55 -6.81
N LEU A 176 11.39 -14.61 -7.35
CA LEU A 176 10.94 -14.61 -8.74
C LEU A 176 12.11 -14.63 -9.74
N VAL A 177 13.02 -13.66 -9.66
CA VAL A 177 14.19 -13.57 -10.55
C VAL A 177 15.18 -14.73 -10.33
N PRO A 178 15.59 -15.08 -9.12
CA PRO A 178 16.43 -16.26 -8.89
C PRO A 178 15.84 -17.57 -9.44
N ALA A 179 14.54 -17.77 -9.33
CA ALA A 179 13.87 -18.97 -9.85
C ALA A 179 13.92 -19.04 -11.39
N MET A 180 13.76 -17.90 -12.08
CA MET A 180 13.92 -17.81 -13.53
C MET A 180 15.37 -18.04 -13.96
N LEU A 181 16.34 -17.42 -13.28
CA LEU A 181 17.76 -17.52 -13.63
C LEU A 181 18.33 -18.92 -13.41
N SER A 182 17.88 -19.61 -12.35
CA SER A 182 18.29 -20.99 -12.09
C SER A 182 17.60 -22.02 -12.98
N GLY A 183 16.58 -21.59 -13.75
CA GLY A 183 15.76 -22.49 -14.55
C GLY A 183 14.80 -23.36 -13.72
N ARG A 184 14.55 -23.05 -12.45
CA ARG A 184 13.53 -23.69 -11.62
C ARG A 184 12.14 -23.51 -12.23
N VAL A 185 11.88 -22.29 -12.78
CA VAL A 185 10.67 -21.94 -13.53
C VAL A 185 11.05 -21.43 -14.92
N ASP A 186 10.12 -21.47 -15.85
CA ASP A 186 10.30 -21.00 -17.22
C ASP A 186 9.81 -19.56 -17.42
N ALA A 187 8.83 -19.15 -16.62
CA ALA A 187 8.30 -17.80 -16.49
C ALA A 187 7.81 -17.59 -15.05
N THR A 188 7.52 -16.34 -14.69
CA THR A 188 6.82 -16.00 -13.44
C THR A 188 5.60 -15.13 -13.74
N LEU A 189 4.48 -15.38 -13.06
CA LEU A 189 3.37 -14.43 -12.90
C LEU A 189 3.55 -13.70 -11.56
N GLY A 190 3.31 -12.40 -11.54
CA GLY A 190 3.54 -11.55 -10.37
C GLY A 190 4.89 -10.84 -10.38
N ALA A 191 5.78 -11.12 -11.34
CA ALA A 191 6.91 -10.25 -11.60
C ALA A 191 6.42 -8.94 -12.23
N TYR A 192 7.01 -7.83 -11.83
CA TYR A 192 6.64 -6.49 -12.30
C TYR A 192 7.46 -6.08 -13.52
N TRP A 193 6.79 -5.49 -14.52
CA TRP A 193 7.47 -4.98 -15.71
C TRP A 193 8.43 -3.83 -15.40
N ASN A 194 8.14 -3.05 -14.35
CA ASN A 194 8.96 -1.92 -13.91
C ASN A 194 10.12 -2.30 -12.98
N TYR A 195 10.17 -3.53 -12.45
CA TYR A 195 11.19 -3.96 -11.49
C TYR A 195 11.92 -5.23 -11.95
N GLU A 196 11.32 -6.41 -11.87
CA GLU A 196 11.98 -7.68 -12.24
C GLU A 196 12.39 -7.73 -13.70
N ALA A 197 11.57 -7.16 -14.62
CA ALA A 197 11.95 -7.10 -16.02
C ALA A 197 13.15 -6.17 -16.25
N ILE A 198 13.21 -5.02 -15.55
CA ILE A 198 14.36 -4.11 -15.60
C ILE A 198 15.60 -4.81 -15.00
N GLN A 199 15.45 -5.50 -13.88
CA GLN A 199 16.53 -6.27 -13.27
C GLN A 199 17.10 -7.33 -14.23
N LEU A 200 16.23 -8.10 -14.88
CA LEU A 200 16.66 -9.09 -15.88
C LEU A 200 17.33 -8.42 -17.09
N ALA A 201 16.86 -7.25 -17.53
CA ALA A 201 17.49 -6.49 -18.63
C ALA A 201 18.88 -6.02 -18.24
N GLN A 202 19.08 -5.51 -17.03
CA GLN A 202 20.39 -5.11 -16.49
C GLN A 202 21.36 -6.30 -16.37
N LEU A 203 20.83 -7.51 -16.12
CA LEU A 203 21.57 -8.77 -16.14
C LEU A 203 21.77 -9.34 -17.56
N HIS A 204 21.45 -8.59 -18.61
CA HIS A 204 21.55 -8.99 -20.04
C HIS A 204 20.74 -10.27 -20.36
N LYS A 205 19.60 -10.48 -19.72
CA LYS A 205 18.72 -11.65 -19.94
C LYS A 205 17.62 -11.41 -20.97
N HIS A 206 17.51 -10.20 -21.49
CA HIS A 206 16.54 -9.82 -22.54
C HIS A 206 15.11 -10.34 -22.25
N PRO A 207 14.47 -9.90 -21.15
CA PRO A 207 13.20 -10.48 -20.73
C PRO A 207 12.11 -10.32 -21.78
N ASN A 208 11.21 -11.32 -21.87
CA ASN A 208 9.90 -11.14 -22.48
C ASN A 208 8.91 -10.78 -21.35
N VAL A 209 8.05 -9.81 -21.61
CA VAL A 209 7.03 -9.32 -20.70
C VAL A 209 5.68 -9.44 -21.38
N ILE A 210 4.71 -10.00 -20.68
CA ILE A 210 3.30 -10.04 -21.08
C ILE A 210 2.56 -9.31 -19.98
N HIS A 211 2.02 -8.13 -20.27
CA HIS A 211 1.21 -7.36 -19.32
C HIS A 211 -0.13 -8.06 -19.12
N VAL A 212 -0.59 -8.15 -17.87
CA VAL A 212 -1.84 -8.88 -17.57
C VAL A 212 -3.06 -8.21 -18.17
N GLU A 213 -3.05 -6.88 -18.30
CA GLU A 213 -4.12 -6.09 -18.92
C GLU A 213 -4.26 -6.33 -20.43
N ASP A 214 -3.22 -6.82 -21.10
CA ASP A 214 -3.26 -7.17 -22.53
C ASP A 214 -3.83 -8.60 -22.76
N VAL A 215 -4.06 -9.37 -21.71
CA VAL A 215 -4.35 -10.80 -21.81
C VAL A 215 -5.53 -11.26 -20.92
N GLY A 216 -6.51 -10.38 -20.70
CA GLY A 216 -7.80 -10.71 -20.12
C GLY A 216 -8.02 -10.24 -18.69
N VAL A 217 -7.06 -9.61 -18.04
CA VAL A 217 -7.23 -8.97 -16.73
C VAL A 217 -7.48 -7.47 -16.94
N PRO A 218 -8.58 -6.88 -16.48
CA PRO A 218 -8.80 -5.44 -16.62
C PRO A 218 -7.77 -4.61 -15.85
N THR A 219 -7.69 -3.31 -16.13
CA THR A 219 -6.88 -2.38 -15.32
C THR A 219 -7.39 -2.33 -13.88
N TYR A 220 -6.47 -2.15 -12.94
CA TYR A 220 -6.71 -2.05 -11.50
C TYR A 220 -5.56 -1.28 -10.83
N ASP A 221 -5.78 -0.83 -9.58
CA ASP A 221 -4.73 -0.22 -8.78
C ASP A 221 -3.78 -1.29 -8.25
N GLU A 222 -2.53 -1.32 -8.76
CA GLU A 222 -1.55 -2.35 -8.35
C GLU A 222 -1.18 -2.24 -6.89
N LEU A 223 -0.85 -1.03 -6.40
CA LEU A 223 -0.51 -0.84 -4.99
C LEU A 223 -1.45 0.16 -4.34
N VAL A 224 -2.03 -0.25 -3.23
CA VAL A 224 -2.98 0.55 -2.46
C VAL A 224 -2.61 0.57 -0.98
N VAL A 225 -2.96 1.67 -0.31
CA VAL A 225 -2.89 1.82 1.14
C VAL A 225 -4.18 1.33 1.74
N VAL A 226 -4.10 0.34 2.62
CA VAL A 226 -5.28 -0.31 3.22
C VAL A 226 -5.29 -0.09 4.73
N VAL A 227 -6.47 0.20 5.26
CA VAL A 227 -6.73 0.29 6.71
C VAL A 227 -7.99 -0.51 7.07
N ARG A 228 -8.21 -0.75 8.37
CA ARG A 228 -9.48 -1.31 8.84
C ARG A 228 -10.60 -0.25 8.75
N LYS A 229 -11.81 -0.65 8.38
CA LYS A 229 -12.99 0.24 8.39
C LYS A 229 -13.19 0.92 9.75
N SER A 230 -12.93 0.22 10.85
CA SER A 230 -12.99 0.78 12.21
C SER A 230 -11.97 1.91 12.44
N THR A 231 -10.81 1.87 11.80
CA THR A 231 -9.81 2.95 11.91
C THR A 231 -10.33 4.23 11.24
N ILE A 232 -10.99 4.12 10.09
CA ILE A 232 -11.60 5.27 9.42
C ILE A 232 -12.71 5.89 10.28
N VAL A 233 -13.55 5.05 10.90
CA VAL A 233 -14.68 5.52 11.72
C VAL A 233 -14.20 6.19 13.01
N ASN A 234 -13.19 5.61 13.68
CA ASN A 234 -12.77 6.07 15.00
C ASN A 234 -11.66 7.13 14.96
N HIS A 235 -10.83 7.13 13.91
CA HIS A 235 -9.65 7.98 13.79
C HIS A 235 -9.46 8.52 12.36
N PRO A 236 -10.48 9.13 11.73
CA PRO A 236 -10.40 9.58 10.33
C PRO A 236 -9.30 10.65 10.12
N ASP A 237 -9.06 11.48 11.12
CA ASP A 237 -8.02 12.52 11.12
C ASP A 237 -6.61 11.92 11.07
N VAL A 238 -6.36 10.81 11.76
CA VAL A 238 -5.08 10.10 11.74
C VAL A 238 -4.82 9.53 10.34
N VAL A 239 -5.82 8.86 9.75
CA VAL A 239 -5.69 8.29 8.40
C VAL A 239 -5.49 9.40 7.36
N ARG A 240 -6.25 10.52 7.46
CA ARG A 240 -6.09 11.67 6.55
C ARG A 240 -4.69 12.27 6.62
N ARG A 241 -4.16 12.51 7.83
CA ARG A 241 -2.80 13.05 8.02
C ARG A 241 -1.74 12.10 7.47
N PHE A 242 -1.93 10.79 7.65
CA PHE A 242 -1.03 9.76 7.13
C PHE A 242 -1.02 9.76 5.60
N VAL A 243 -2.18 9.71 4.95
CA VAL A 243 -2.29 9.72 3.48
C VAL A 243 -1.75 11.02 2.89
N GLN A 244 -2.00 12.17 3.51
CA GLN A 244 -1.46 13.45 3.06
C GLN A 244 0.07 13.55 3.22
N ALA A 245 0.65 12.93 4.25
CA ALA A 245 2.10 12.85 4.40
C ALA A 245 2.72 11.95 3.32
N LEU A 246 2.10 10.81 3.01
CA LEU A 246 2.50 9.96 1.88
C LEU A 246 2.44 10.72 0.55
N ALA A 247 1.36 11.48 0.30
CA ALA A 247 1.21 12.29 -0.90
C ALA A 247 2.40 13.23 -1.09
N ARG A 248 2.85 13.90 -0.01
CA ARG A 248 4.03 14.79 -0.07
C ARG A 248 5.30 14.04 -0.48
N GLY A 249 5.50 12.84 0.06
CA GLY A 249 6.65 12.00 -0.31
C GLY A 249 6.66 11.58 -1.78
N TYR A 250 5.50 11.19 -2.34
CA TYR A 250 5.39 10.86 -3.77
C TYR A 250 5.51 12.12 -4.64
N GLU A 251 4.96 13.25 -4.23
CA GLU A 251 5.16 14.53 -4.91
C GLU A 251 6.62 14.99 -4.89
N ALA A 252 7.33 14.80 -3.78
CA ALA A 252 8.77 15.05 -3.71
C ALA A 252 9.55 14.10 -4.64
N THR A 253 9.17 12.83 -4.68
CA THR A 253 9.73 11.84 -5.63
C THR A 253 9.55 12.28 -7.08
N ARG A 254 8.39 12.85 -7.44
CA ARG A 254 8.14 13.37 -8.80
C ARG A 254 9.08 14.52 -9.14
N ARG A 255 9.36 15.41 -8.18
CA ARG A 255 10.27 16.54 -8.37
C ARG A 255 11.72 16.13 -8.50
N ASP A 256 12.18 15.19 -7.64
CA ASP A 256 13.54 14.66 -7.67
C ASP A 256 13.58 13.15 -7.40
N PRO A 257 13.40 12.32 -8.45
CA PRO A 257 13.48 10.87 -8.31
C PRO A 257 14.86 10.37 -7.84
N GLN A 258 15.92 11.14 -8.10
CA GLN A 258 17.27 10.72 -7.74
C GLN A 258 17.53 10.88 -6.23
N GLU A 259 17.09 11.99 -5.63
CA GLU A 259 17.14 12.19 -4.18
C GLU A 259 16.24 11.17 -3.45
N ALA A 260 15.02 10.96 -3.95
CA ALA A 260 14.11 9.99 -3.36
C ALA A 260 14.68 8.56 -3.35
N VAL A 261 15.31 8.14 -4.44
CA VAL A 261 16.03 6.85 -4.49
C VAL A 261 17.21 6.83 -3.54
N ALA A 262 17.97 7.92 -3.40
CA ALA A 262 19.06 7.97 -2.43
C ALA A 262 18.57 7.80 -0.98
N ASN A 263 17.40 8.36 -0.64
CA ASN A 263 16.77 8.20 0.66
C ASN A 263 16.28 6.75 0.89
N LEU A 264 15.63 6.12 -0.11
CA LEU A 264 15.24 4.72 -0.07
C LEU A 264 16.45 3.80 0.17
N VAL A 265 17.52 3.96 -0.62
CA VAL A 265 18.74 3.14 -0.52
C VAL A 265 19.47 3.34 0.82
N ARG A 266 19.45 4.56 1.37
CA ARG A 266 20.02 4.85 2.69
C ARG A 266 19.25 4.14 3.80
N ALA A 267 17.92 4.11 3.69
CA ALA A 267 17.06 3.48 4.68
C ALA A 267 17.02 1.94 4.58
N SER A 268 17.36 1.38 3.41
CA SER A 268 17.21 -0.06 3.13
C SER A 268 18.50 -0.62 2.51
N SER A 269 19.27 -1.35 3.30
CA SER A 269 20.53 -1.93 2.85
C SER A 269 20.34 -3.00 1.76
N GLY A 270 21.29 -3.12 0.86
CA GLY A 270 21.32 -4.16 -0.18
C GLY A 270 20.57 -3.83 -1.47
N LEU A 271 19.95 -2.65 -1.58
CA LEU A 271 19.30 -2.20 -2.80
C LEU A 271 20.35 -1.71 -3.83
N ASP A 272 20.19 -2.10 -5.09
CA ASP A 272 21.00 -1.55 -6.20
C ASP A 272 20.44 -0.17 -6.61
N PRO A 273 21.17 0.94 -6.40
CA PRO A 273 20.67 2.27 -6.73
C PRO A 273 20.32 2.47 -8.21
N LYS A 274 21.01 1.76 -9.11
CA LYS A 274 20.74 1.85 -10.56
C LYS A 274 19.42 1.20 -10.93
N LEU A 275 19.16 0.02 -10.34
CA LEU A 275 17.87 -0.67 -10.52
C LEU A 275 16.73 0.20 -9.95
N GLN A 276 16.89 0.68 -8.70
CA GLN A 276 15.85 1.50 -8.06
C GLN A 276 15.53 2.74 -8.90
N LEU A 277 16.55 3.48 -9.36
CA LEU A 277 16.32 4.69 -10.16
C LEU A 277 15.68 4.40 -11.52
N ALA A 278 16.09 3.32 -12.19
CA ALA A 278 15.48 2.91 -13.45
C ALA A 278 14.02 2.52 -13.27
N SER A 279 13.71 1.79 -12.20
CA SER A 279 12.37 1.37 -11.84
C SER A 279 11.48 2.56 -11.46
N VAL A 280 11.93 3.45 -10.56
CA VAL A 280 11.17 4.68 -10.21
C VAL A 280 10.83 5.49 -11.45
N ARG A 281 11.80 5.71 -12.36
CA ARG A 281 11.56 6.47 -13.59
C ARG A 281 10.55 5.79 -14.51
N ALA A 282 10.56 4.47 -14.59
CA ALA A 282 9.60 3.70 -15.37
C ALA A 282 8.18 3.79 -14.79
N THR A 283 8.06 3.82 -13.46
CA THR A 283 6.77 3.83 -12.75
C THR A 283 6.22 5.24 -12.53
N LEU A 284 7.03 6.28 -12.70
CA LEU A 284 6.75 7.63 -12.21
C LEU A 284 5.37 8.17 -12.61
N SER A 285 4.94 7.93 -13.86
CA SER A 285 3.60 8.33 -14.30
C SER A 285 2.47 7.53 -13.65
N SER A 286 2.74 6.31 -13.20
CA SER A 286 1.75 5.42 -12.58
C SER A 286 1.53 5.72 -11.10
N PHE A 287 2.41 6.51 -10.47
CA PHE A 287 2.22 7.01 -9.11
C PHE A 287 1.20 8.15 -9.00
N PHE A 288 0.70 8.65 -10.13
CA PHE A 288 -0.18 9.82 -10.17
C PHE A 288 -1.38 9.55 -11.06
N PRO A 289 -2.54 10.17 -10.74
CA PRO A 289 -3.72 10.06 -11.58
C PRO A 289 -3.46 10.64 -12.97
N SER A 290 -4.07 10.02 -13.98
CA SER A 290 -4.00 10.51 -15.37
C SER A 290 -4.69 11.86 -15.54
N ASN A 291 -5.72 12.15 -14.72
CA ASN A 291 -6.36 13.44 -14.65
C ASN A 291 -5.66 14.32 -13.60
N PRO A 292 -4.96 15.40 -14.00
CA PRO A 292 -4.18 16.24 -13.09
C PRO A 292 -5.03 17.05 -12.09
N SER A 293 -6.35 17.08 -12.23
CA SER A 293 -7.25 17.69 -11.25
C SER A 293 -7.55 16.79 -10.05
N GLU A 294 -7.23 15.51 -10.14
CA GLU A 294 -7.39 14.55 -9.07
C GLU A 294 -6.15 14.58 -8.17
N PRO A 295 -6.33 14.45 -6.84
CA PRO A 295 -5.19 14.43 -5.91
C PRO A 295 -4.41 13.12 -6.04
N TRP A 296 -3.14 13.15 -5.57
CA TRP A 296 -2.39 11.91 -5.40
C TRP A 296 -3.17 10.90 -4.55
N GLY A 297 -3.10 9.66 -4.91
CA GLY A 297 -3.80 8.58 -4.22
C GLY A 297 -5.23 8.33 -4.74
N TRP A 298 -5.68 9.07 -5.76
CA TRP A 298 -7.01 8.91 -6.33
C TRP A 298 -7.25 7.48 -6.80
N GLN A 299 -8.39 6.95 -6.44
CA GLN A 299 -8.87 5.64 -6.83
C GLN A 299 -10.12 5.84 -7.69
N ASN A 300 -10.07 5.41 -8.95
CA ASN A 300 -11.17 5.63 -9.87
C ASN A 300 -12.37 4.73 -9.52
N PRO A 301 -13.51 5.26 -9.02
CA PRO A 301 -14.62 4.41 -8.59
C PRO A 301 -15.23 3.57 -9.72
N THR A 302 -15.14 4.06 -10.97
CA THR A 302 -15.64 3.33 -12.15
C THR A 302 -14.76 2.13 -12.45
N GLU A 303 -13.44 2.27 -12.36
CA GLU A 303 -12.49 1.19 -12.59
C GLU A 303 -12.57 0.15 -11.46
N TRP A 304 -12.63 0.57 -10.21
CA TRP A 304 -12.84 -0.33 -9.06
C TRP A 304 -14.12 -1.17 -9.21
N ASN A 305 -15.24 -0.54 -9.61
CA ASN A 305 -16.48 -1.26 -9.85
C ASN A 305 -16.38 -2.23 -11.04
N ALA A 306 -15.75 -1.79 -12.14
CA ALA A 306 -15.56 -2.62 -13.33
C ALA A 306 -14.67 -3.84 -13.04
N TYR A 307 -13.58 -3.62 -12.29
CA TYR A 307 -12.68 -4.67 -11.87
C TYR A 307 -13.35 -5.65 -10.89
N GLY A 308 -14.06 -5.14 -9.89
CA GLY A 308 -14.84 -5.97 -8.96
C GLY A 308 -15.91 -6.81 -9.66
N GLN A 309 -16.61 -6.23 -10.67
CA GLN A 309 -17.58 -6.97 -11.47
C GLN A 309 -16.91 -8.05 -12.33
N TRP A 310 -15.70 -7.76 -12.86
CA TRP A 310 -14.90 -8.78 -13.56
C TRP A 310 -14.53 -9.93 -12.63
N MET A 311 -14.08 -9.67 -11.39
CA MET A 311 -13.80 -10.70 -10.40
C MET A 311 -15.04 -11.56 -10.08
N LEU A 312 -16.24 -10.96 -9.95
CA LEU A 312 -17.50 -11.68 -9.77
C LEU A 312 -17.80 -12.58 -10.97
N ASN A 313 -17.67 -12.07 -12.19
CA ASN A 313 -17.95 -12.80 -13.42
C ASN A 313 -17.01 -14.00 -13.63
N HIS A 314 -15.78 -13.89 -13.14
CA HIS A 314 -14.77 -14.96 -13.18
C HIS A 314 -14.77 -15.85 -11.92
N HIS A 315 -15.76 -15.67 -11.02
CA HIS A 315 -15.89 -16.42 -9.78
C HIS A 315 -14.69 -16.35 -8.83
N LEU A 316 -13.93 -15.24 -8.91
CA LEU A 316 -12.80 -14.96 -8.01
C LEU A 316 -13.29 -14.46 -6.65
N ILE A 317 -14.41 -13.77 -6.63
CA ILE A 317 -15.19 -13.42 -5.45
C ILE A 317 -16.63 -13.84 -5.66
N SER A 318 -17.38 -14.02 -4.57
CA SER A 318 -18.76 -14.51 -4.59
C SER A 318 -19.76 -13.50 -4.02
N ASP A 319 -19.34 -12.60 -3.14
CA ASP A 319 -20.19 -11.60 -2.51
C ASP A 319 -20.07 -10.25 -3.24
N PRO A 320 -21.13 -9.75 -3.91
CA PRO A 320 -21.13 -8.42 -4.52
C PRO A 320 -20.84 -7.29 -3.51
N ASN A 321 -21.15 -7.50 -2.21
CA ASN A 321 -20.84 -6.51 -1.18
C ASN A 321 -19.33 -6.36 -0.91
N ALA A 322 -18.49 -7.29 -1.36
CA ALA A 322 -17.05 -7.17 -1.29
C ALA A 322 -16.54 -5.94 -2.06
N VAL A 323 -17.26 -5.55 -3.13
CA VAL A 323 -16.89 -4.40 -3.99
C VAL A 323 -17.41 -3.07 -3.41
N LEU A 324 -18.57 -3.10 -2.72
CA LEU A 324 -19.19 -1.89 -2.16
C LEU A 324 -18.29 -1.28 -1.07
N ASP A 325 -17.97 0.01 -1.17
CA ASP A 325 -17.11 0.72 -0.21
C ASP A 325 -15.74 0.04 0.00
N ALA A 326 -15.21 -0.65 -1.00
CA ALA A 326 -13.88 -1.27 -0.92
C ALA A 326 -12.76 -0.24 -0.95
N SER A 327 -13.01 0.92 -1.55
CA SER A 327 -12.12 2.07 -1.58
C SER A 327 -12.85 3.36 -1.20
N THR A 328 -12.10 4.36 -0.73
CA THR A 328 -12.63 5.71 -0.49
C THR A 328 -11.58 6.77 -0.80
N ASN A 329 -12.02 7.86 -1.42
CA ASN A 329 -11.21 9.05 -1.69
C ASN A 329 -11.40 10.16 -0.65
N GLU A 330 -12.32 10.02 0.31
CA GLU A 330 -12.68 11.06 1.29
C GLU A 330 -11.53 11.53 2.18
N LEU A 331 -10.45 10.75 2.25
CA LEU A 331 -9.29 11.04 3.09
C LEU A 331 -8.13 11.71 2.31
N LEU A 332 -8.28 11.85 0.99
CA LEU A 332 -7.30 12.49 0.12
C LEU A 332 -7.33 14.02 0.28
N ALA A 333 -6.28 14.68 -0.19
CA ALA A 333 -6.18 16.15 -0.14
C ALA A 333 -7.29 16.80 -0.97
N GLY A 334 -8.03 17.73 -0.35
CA GLY A 334 -9.14 18.44 -1.00
C GLY A 334 -10.41 17.61 -1.23
N GLN A 335 -10.45 16.38 -0.72
CA GLN A 335 -11.62 15.52 -0.76
C GLN A 335 -12.23 15.34 0.64
N GLY A 336 -13.53 15.00 0.66
CA GLY A 336 -14.26 14.79 1.91
C GLY A 336 -14.59 16.10 2.67
N LEU A 337 -15.14 15.93 3.88
CA LEU A 337 -15.56 16.99 4.77
C LEU A 337 -14.38 17.61 5.54
#